data_281ea0833bb262fe47962a2a8b4f7ec2
#
_entry.id   281ea0833bb262fe47962a2a8b4f7ec2
#
_cell.length_a   1.000
_cell.length_b   1.000
_cell.length_c   1.000
_cell.angle_alpha   90.00
_cell.angle_beta   90.00
_cell.angle_gamma   90.00
#
_symmetry.space_group_name_H-M   'P 1'
#
loop_
_entity.id
_entity.type
_entity.pdbx_description
1 polymer ?
#
loop_
_entity_poly.entity_id
_entity_poly.type
_entity_poly.pdbx_seq_one_letter_code
_entity_poly.pdbx_strand_id
1 'polypeptide(L)'
;ENALKRHSRSGMAGGRVSWQELRTAEQFVRQCPKDLKRLFDTLDLSRKEMDPVAAAWKRGDPVGACQALVAFYRQGDQSSWYRRLDVETTKRDIEWADEILADRYTGQGESGHVPRTKDGHLDWSHDGPRGDFQFRLIALHRQGYLMALYGAWKRTGKKQYIERIDQDLRDWLISADGRAAPFGTVHLEPANRMRRWAQIFFALQHEDAFRPATRLLMLASIPTHGDYLLKNTGRYNWVSMTQLGALL
;
A
#
# COMPACT_ATOMS: atom_id res chain seq x y z
N GLU A 1 7.96 0.76 -24.89
CA GLU A 1 8.82 -0.43 -25.10
C GLU A 1 10.29 -0.06 -25.27
N ASN A 2 10.61 1.03 -25.99
CA ASN A 2 11.99 1.46 -26.22
C ASN A 2 12.71 2.06 -25.01
N ALA A 3 12.02 2.70 -24.08
CA ALA A 3 12.61 3.26 -22.87
C ALA A 3 13.09 2.18 -21.89
N LEU A 4 12.34 1.09 -21.77
CA LEU A 4 12.68 -0.04 -20.89
C LEU A 4 13.85 -0.89 -21.44
N LYS A 5 13.97 -1.01 -22.78
CA LYS A 5 15.06 -1.78 -23.41
C LYS A 5 16.42 -1.09 -23.35
N ARG A 6 16.47 0.25 -23.27
CA ARG A 6 17.76 0.99 -23.21
C ARG A 6 18.45 0.90 -21.84
N HIS A 7 17.69 0.72 -20.74
CA HIS A 7 18.25 0.67 -19.38
C HIS A 7 18.81 -0.70 -18.97
N SER A 8 18.56 -1.77 -19.73
CA SER A 8 19.14 -3.08 -19.43
C SER A 8 20.66 -3.19 -19.72
N ARG A 9 21.26 -2.14 -20.30
CA ARG A 9 22.67 -2.15 -20.74
C ARG A 9 23.62 -1.16 -20.04
N SER A 10 23.12 -0.24 -19.21
CA SER A 10 24.02 0.61 -18.41
C SER A 10 24.13 0.03 -17.01
N GLY A 11 25.31 -0.48 -16.67
CA GLY A 11 25.62 -1.19 -15.45
C GLY A 11 25.30 -0.39 -14.18
N MET A 12 24.15 -0.63 -13.59
CA MET A 12 23.89 -0.30 -12.19
C MET A 12 24.50 -1.41 -11.34
N ALA A 13 25.70 -1.18 -10.84
CA ALA A 13 26.38 -2.00 -9.84
C ALA A 13 25.59 -1.88 -8.51
N GLY A 14 24.62 -2.76 -8.29
CA GLY A 14 23.89 -2.86 -7.06
C GLY A 14 23.02 -4.11 -7.08
N GLY A 15 23.34 -5.11 -6.25
CA GLY A 15 22.60 -6.36 -6.12
C GLY A 15 21.12 -6.12 -5.79
N ARG A 16 20.27 -7.14 -5.95
CA ARG A 16 18.91 -7.14 -5.42
C ARG A 16 18.98 -6.97 -3.90
N VAL A 17 18.20 -6.02 -3.36
CA VAL A 17 18.02 -5.90 -1.92
C VAL A 17 16.86 -6.80 -1.46
N SER A 18 16.84 -7.16 -0.19
CA SER A 18 15.70 -7.86 0.40
C SER A 18 14.45 -6.97 0.36
N TRP A 19 13.28 -7.57 0.49
CA TRP A 19 12.03 -6.79 0.53
C TRP A 19 12.00 -5.81 1.72
N GLN A 20 12.66 -6.15 2.84
CA GLN A 20 12.77 -5.28 4.01
C GLN A 20 13.59 -4.01 3.72
N GLU A 21 14.55 -4.12 2.80
CA GLU A 21 15.45 -3.03 2.42
C GLU A 21 14.95 -2.23 1.20
N LEU A 22 13.84 -2.65 0.59
CA LEU A 22 13.24 -1.95 -0.55
C LEU A 22 12.59 -0.63 -0.07
N ARG A 23 13.32 0.49 -0.17
CA ARG A 23 12.93 1.78 0.42
C ARG A 23 12.86 2.93 -0.57
N THR A 24 13.68 2.89 -1.63
CA THR A 24 13.87 4.04 -2.53
C THR A 24 13.20 3.85 -3.89
N ALA A 25 13.01 4.97 -4.62
CA ALA A 25 12.51 4.94 -5.99
C ALA A 25 13.44 4.14 -6.94
N GLU A 26 14.75 4.26 -6.75
CA GLU A 26 15.75 3.52 -7.55
C GLU A 26 15.61 2.01 -7.35
N GLN A 27 15.45 1.57 -6.09
CA GLN A 27 15.25 0.17 -5.76
C GLN A 27 13.91 -0.35 -6.33
N PHE A 28 12.84 0.45 -6.26
CA PHE A 28 11.55 0.13 -6.88
C PHE A 28 11.68 -0.06 -8.40
N VAL A 29 12.29 0.89 -9.10
CA VAL A 29 12.50 0.82 -10.55
C VAL A 29 13.27 -0.45 -10.94
N ARG A 30 14.31 -0.78 -10.18
CA ARG A 30 15.16 -1.95 -10.46
C ARG A 30 14.47 -3.27 -10.15
N GLN A 31 13.69 -3.36 -9.07
CA GLN A 31 13.18 -4.64 -8.58
C GLN A 31 11.73 -4.91 -8.93
N CYS A 32 10.96 -3.88 -9.25
CA CYS A 32 9.53 -3.97 -9.54
C CYS A 32 9.17 -3.49 -10.95
N PRO A 33 9.84 -4.01 -12.03
CA PRO A 33 9.65 -3.50 -13.39
C PRO A 33 8.22 -3.68 -13.92
N LYS A 34 7.50 -4.72 -13.47
CA LYS A 34 6.10 -4.95 -13.84
C LYS A 34 5.17 -3.89 -13.21
N ASP A 35 5.43 -3.55 -11.95
CA ASP A 35 4.67 -2.54 -11.22
C ASP A 35 4.97 -1.14 -11.78
N LEU A 36 6.24 -0.86 -12.09
CA LEU A 36 6.66 0.36 -12.76
C LEU A 36 5.91 0.54 -14.10
N LYS A 37 5.90 -0.50 -14.93
CA LYS A 37 5.19 -0.45 -16.22
C LYS A 37 3.69 -0.17 -16.01
N ARG A 38 3.03 -0.92 -15.12
CA ARG A 38 1.60 -0.73 -14.82
C ARG A 38 1.31 0.68 -14.33
N LEU A 39 2.13 1.21 -13.43
CA LEU A 39 1.97 2.55 -12.89
C LEU A 39 1.95 3.59 -14.03
N PHE A 40 2.97 3.59 -14.89
CA PHE A 40 3.10 4.59 -15.94
C PHE A 40 2.19 4.35 -17.15
N ASP A 41 1.66 3.15 -17.35
CA ASP A 41 0.63 2.87 -18.36
C ASP A 41 -0.75 3.46 -17.98
N THR A 42 -0.97 3.72 -16.68
CA THR A 42 -2.28 4.16 -16.17
C THR A 42 -2.33 5.59 -15.66
N LEU A 43 -1.16 6.20 -15.41
CA LEU A 43 -1.10 7.61 -14.99
C LEU A 43 -1.48 8.56 -16.13
N ASP A 44 -2.41 9.48 -15.85
CA ASP A 44 -2.68 10.61 -16.74
C ASP A 44 -1.56 11.65 -16.62
N LEU A 45 -0.58 11.55 -17.50
CA LEU A 45 0.56 12.46 -17.59
C LEU A 45 0.26 13.74 -18.40
N SER A 46 -0.96 13.95 -18.87
CA SER A 46 -1.35 15.13 -19.65
C SER A 46 -1.62 16.36 -18.77
N ARG A 47 -1.81 16.17 -17.47
CA ARG A 47 -2.09 17.22 -16.51
C ARG A 47 -0.84 18.05 -16.27
N LYS A 48 -0.99 19.38 -16.24
CA LYS A 48 0.13 20.35 -16.05
C LYS A 48 0.94 20.06 -14.78
N GLU A 49 0.27 19.67 -13.70
CA GLU A 49 0.92 19.35 -12.43
C GLU A 49 1.84 18.13 -12.52
N MET A 50 1.64 17.30 -13.57
CA MET A 50 2.43 16.10 -13.83
C MET A 50 3.59 16.35 -14.83
N ASP A 51 3.78 17.58 -15.32
CA ASP A 51 4.85 17.92 -16.27
C ASP A 51 6.25 17.44 -15.83
N PRO A 52 6.69 17.54 -14.57
CA PRO A 52 7.98 17.03 -14.15
C PRO A 52 8.09 15.50 -14.28
N VAL A 53 7.00 14.79 -13.99
CA VAL A 53 6.91 13.33 -14.11
C VAL A 53 6.96 12.93 -15.59
N ALA A 54 6.11 13.57 -16.41
CA ALA A 54 6.03 13.33 -17.85
C ALA A 54 7.37 13.61 -18.55
N ALA A 55 8.04 14.69 -18.21
CA ALA A 55 9.33 15.06 -18.78
C ALA A 55 10.42 14.03 -18.46
N ALA A 56 10.51 13.58 -17.21
CA ALA A 56 11.46 12.53 -16.82
C ALA A 56 11.17 11.22 -17.53
N TRP A 57 9.89 10.80 -17.58
CA TRP A 57 9.48 9.58 -18.25
C TRP A 57 9.81 9.59 -19.76
N LYS A 58 9.49 10.70 -20.45
CA LYS A 58 9.79 10.89 -21.88
C LYS A 58 11.29 10.83 -22.20
N ARG A 59 12.16 11.31 -21.28
CA ARG A 59 13.62 11.23 -21.43
C ARG A 59 14.18 9.82 -21.19
N GLY A 60 13.35 8.87 -20.78
CA GLY A 60 13.80 7.54 -20.41
C GLY A 60 14.49 7.48 -19.05
N ASP A 61 14.12 8.38 -18.14
CA ASP A 61 14.58 8.41 -16.75
C ASP A 61 13.47 7.93 -15.79
N PRO A 62 13.29 6.63 -15.64
CA PRO A 62 12.23 6.08 -14.77
C PRO A 62 12.46 6.38 -13.29
N VAL A 63 13.72 6.53 -12.86
CA VAL A 63 14.04 6.90 -11.46
C VAL A 63 13.60 8.32 -11.20
N GLY A 64 14.01 9.26 -12.05
CA GLY A 64 13.57 10.65 -11.95
C GLY A 64 12.05 10.82 -12.05
N ALA A 65 11.39 10.03 -12.91
CA ALA A 65 9.93 10.04 -13.00
C ALA A 65 9.26 9.56 -11.69
N CYS A 66 9.75 8.49 -11.09
CA CYS A 66 9.26 8.01 -9.79
C CYS A 66 9.53 9.01 -8.66
N GLN A 67 10.70 9.63 -8.64
CA GLN A 67 11.04 10.67 -7.65
C GLN A 67 10.13 11.90 -7.80
N ALA A 68 9.91 12.36 -9.04
CA ALA A 68 9.01 13.46 -9.34
C ALA A 68 7.55 13.14 -8.92
N LEU A 69 7.10 11.90 -9.13
CA LEU A 69 5.76 11.46 -8.72
C LEU A 69 5.61 11.46 -7.19
N VAL A 70 6.60 10.97 -6.46
CA VAL A 70 6.61 11.03 -4.98
C VAL A 70 6.62 12.48 -4.51
N ALA A 71 7.40 13.34 -5.14
CA ALA A 71 7.48 14.78 -4.81
C ALA A 71 6.14 15.48 -5.08
N PHE A 72 5.46 15.16 -6.18
CA PHE A 72 4.13 15.68 -6.51
C PHE A 72 3.13 15.48 -5.36
N TYR A 73 3.06 14.27 -4.79
CA TYR A 73 2.18 14.00 -3.67
C TYR A 73 2.65 14.66 -2.36
N ARG A 74 3.95 14.86 -2.18
CA ARG A 74 4.50 15.51 -0.97
C ARG A 74 4.35 17.03 -0.98
N GLN A 75 4.48 17.67 -2.12
CA GLN A 75 4.49 19.13 -2.26
C GLN A 75 3.10 19.73 -2.48
N GLY A 76 2.18 18.95 -3.03
CA GLY A 76 0.85 19.42 -3.35
C GLY A 76 -0.07 19.52 -2.13
N ASP A 77 -1.05 20.41 -2.21
CA ASP A 77 -2.17 20.49 -1.26
C ASP A 77 -3.22 19.38 -1.51
N GLN A 78 -2.86 18.36 -2.26
CA GLN A 78 -3.73 17.29 -2.72
C GLN A 78 -4.31 16.46 -1.58
N SER A 79 -3.67 16.51 -0.41
CA SER A 79 -4.10 15.80 0.80
C SER A 79 -4.78 16.70 1.83
N SER A 80 -4.99 18.00 1.53
CA SER A 80 -5.50 18.95 2.54
C SER A 80 -6.87 18.55 3.09
N TRP A 81 -7.72 18.02 2.23
CA TRP A 81 -9.04 17.52 2.62
C TRP A 81 -8.96 16.25 3.48
N TYR A 82 -7.96 15.39 3.27
CA TYR A 82 -7.72 14.18 4.07
C TYR A 82 -7.16 14.47 5.44
N ARG A 83 -6.30 15.46 5.58
CA ARG A 83 -5.75 15.88 6.88
C ARG A 83 -6.83 16.44 7.80
N ARG A 84 -7.96 16.88 7.24
CA ARG A 84 -9.13 17.35 8.00
C ARG A 84 -9.99 16.19 8.54
N LEU A 85 -9.78 14.98 8.09
CA LEU A 85 -10.42 13.80 8.68
C LEU A 85 -9.73 13.51 10.03
N ASP A 86 -10.26 14.13 11.06
CA ASP A 86 -9.81 13.86 12.43
C ASP A 86 -10.32 12.49 12.84
N VAL A 87 -9.40 11.53 12.88
CA VAL A 87 -9.70 10.20 13.43
C VAL A 87 -9.54 10.32 14.94
N GLU A 88 -10.64 10.23 15.65
CA GLU A 88 -10.62 10.13 17.11
C GLU A 88 -9.84 8.89 17.50
N THR A 89 -8.72 9.08 18.21
CA THR A 89 -7.85 8.00 18.63
C THR A 89 -8.06 7.68 20.09
N THR A 90 -8.45 6.49 20.40
CA THR A 90 -8.69 6.00 21.76
C THR A 90 -7.45 5.35 22.37
N LYS A 91 -7.47 5.12 23.69
CA LYS A 91 -6.44 4.31 24.36
C LYS A 91 -6.40 2.88 23.80
N ARG A 92 -7.55 2.32 23.45
CA ARG A 92 -7.71 0.99 22.85
C ARG A 92 -6.97 0.87 21.50
N ASP A 93 -6.93 1.94 20.70
CA ASP A 93 -6.19 1.92 19.44
C ASP A 93 -4.69 1.79 19.66
N ILE A 94 -4.15 2.38 20.75
CA ILE A 94 -2.74 2.25 21.09
C ILE A 94 -2.43 0.80 21.55
N GLU A 95 -3.28 0.23 22.40
CA GLU A 95 -3.13 -1.15 22.86
C GLU A 95 -3.18 -2.12 21.66
N TRP A 96 -4.10 -1.91 20.75
CA TRP A 96 -4.19 -2.71 19.53
C TRP A 96 -2.96 -2.51 18.63
N ALA A 97 -2.48 -1.28 18.47
CA ALA A 97 -1.28 -1.00 17.71
C ALA A 97 -0.03 -1.69 18.31
N ASP A 98 0.09 -1.73 19.63
CA ASP A 98 1.19 -2.43 20.31
C ASP A 98 1.10 -3.96 20.10
N GLU A 99 -0.09 -4.54 20.07
CA GLU A 99 -0.29 -5.94 19.70
C GLU A 99 0.19 -6.22 18.26
N ILE A 100 -0.13 -5.32 17.31
CA ILE A 100 0.31 -5.45 15.92
C ILE A 100 1.84 -5.39 15.79
N LEU A 101 2.51 -4.56 16.60
CA LEU A 101 3.98 -4.54 16.63
C LEU A 101 4.57 -5.91 17.05
N ALA A 102 3.83 -6.68 17.82
CA ALA A 102 4.17 -8.05 18.24
C ALA A 102 3.59 -9.14 17.31
N ASP A 103 3.23 -8.80 16.07
CA ASP A 103 2.61 -9.70 15.10
C ASP A 103 1.30 -10.36 15.58
N ARG A 104 0.57 -9.70 16.48
CA ARG A 104 -0.75 -10.13 16.95
C ARG A 104 -1.85 -9.33 16.27
N TYR A 105 -2.75 -10.03 15.59
CA TYR A 105 -3.84 -9.42 14.85
C TYR A 105 -5.19 -9.87 15.37
N THR A 106 -6.21 -9.05 15.16
CA THR A 106 -7.58 -9.32 15.60
C THR A 106 -8.54 -9.26 14.41
N GLY A 107 -9.32 -10.30 14.24
CA GLY A 107 -10.40 -10.39 13.25
C GLY A 107 -11.53 -11.29 13.74
N GLN A 108 -12.80 -10.94 13.48
CA GLN A 108 -13.99 -11.70 13.88
C GLN A 108 -14.07 -12.01 15.39
N GLY A 109 -13.57 -11.09 16.24
CA GLY A 109 -13.57 -11.29 17.69
C GLY A 109 -12.51 -12.27 18.19
N GLU A 110 -11.62 -12.73 17.33
CA GLU A 110 -10.47 -13.58 17.63
C GLU A 110 -9.17 -12.80 17.50
N SER A 111 -8.27 -12.98 18.46
CA SER A 111 -6.91 -12.41 18.41
C SER A 111 -5.89 -13.53 18.39
N GLY A 112 -4.88 -13.40 17.54
CA GLY A 112 -3.84 -14.41 17.43
C GLY A 112 -2.53 -13.86 16.89
N HIS A 113 -1.44 -14.56 17.20
CA HIS A 113 -0.13 -14.31 16.62
C HIS A 113 -0.11 -14.87 15.19
N VAL A 114 0.33 -14.06 14.25
CA VAL A 114 0.53 -14.44 12.86
C VAL A 114 2.02 -14.71 12.65
N PRO A 115 2.41 -15.92 12.27
CA PRO A 115 3.82 -16.27 12.10
C PRO A 115 4.45 -15.56 10.92
N ARG A 116 5.79 -15.55 10.89
CA ARG A 116 6.56 -15.11 9.73
C ARG A 116 7.11 -16.29 8.97
N THR A 117 7.19 -16.15 7.66
CA THR A 117 7.86 -17.10 6.77
C THR A 117 9.37 -17.08 6.98
N LYS A 118 10.10 -18.02 6.38
CA LYS A 118 11.57 -18.07 6.42
C LYS A 118 12.24 -16.82 5.86
N ASP A 119 11.59 -16.16 4.89
CA ASP A 119 12.07 -14.93 4.27
C ASP A 119 11.62 -13.66 5.03
N GLY A 120 11.03 -13.84 6.21
CA GLY A 120 10.61 -12.78 7.12
C GLY A 120 9.30 -12.09 6.72
N HIS A 121 8.60 -12.56 5.69
CA HIS A 121 7.24 -12.10 5.36
C HIS A 121 6.26 -12.51 6.45
N LEU A 122 5.26 -11.69 6.72
CA LEU A 122 4.11 -12.15 7.49
C LEU A 122 3.41 -13.29 6.71
N ASP A 123 2.93 -14.31 7.41
CA ASP A 123 2.13 -15.35 6.76
C ASP A 123 0.72 -14.82 6.46
N TRP A 124 0.58 -14.16 5.33
CA TRP A 124 -0.69 -13.60 4.86
C TRP A 124 -1.75 -14.65 4.56
N SER A 125 -1.40 -15.94 4.59
CA SER A 125 -2.33 -17.06 4.43
C SER A 125 -2.85 -17.64 5.75
N HIS A 126 -2.38 -17.12 6.89
CA HIS A 126 -2.71 -17.62 8.22
C HIS A 126 -4.19 -17.43 8.57
N ASP A 127 -4.86 -18.53 8.89
CA ASP A 127 -6.30 -18.56 9.21
C ASP A 127 -6.62 -18.32 10.70
N GLY A 128 -5.64 -17.80 11.47
CA GLY A 128 -5.80 -17.55 12.90
C GLY A 128 -5.72 -18.80 13.77
N PRO A 129 -5.84 -18.64 15.09
CA PRO A 129 -5.72 -19.74 16.05
C PRO A 129 -6.73 -20.87 15.87
N ARG A 130 -7.92 -20.58 15.31
CA ARG A 130 -8.99 -21.57 15.09
C ARG A 130 -9.00 -22.13 13.68
N GLY A 131 -8.11 -21.66 12.78
CA GLY A 131 -8.14 -22.06 11.38
C GLY A 131 -9.33 -21.49 10.60
N ASP A 132 -9.83 -20.31 11.00
CA ASP A 132 -10.95 -19.65 10.34
C ASP A 132 -10.47 -18.67 9.25
N PHE A 133 -10.81 -18.97 8.00
CA PHE A 133 -10.47 -18.08 6.87
C PHE A 133 -11.03 -16.66 7.03
N GLN A 134 -12.10 -16.46 7.81
CA GLN A 134 -12.63 -15.12 8.11
C GLN A 134 -11.63 -14.29 8.94
N PHE A 135 -10.86 -14.93 9.82
CA PHE A 135 -9.76 -14.26 10.51
C PHE A 135 -8.78 -13.67 9.48
N ARG A 136 -8.29 -14.49 8.56
CA ARG A 136 -7.38 -14.06 7.50
C ARG A 136 -7.94 -12.87 6.70
N LEU A 137 -9.20 -12.96 6.25
CA LEU A 137 -9.81 -11.91 5.46
C LEU A 137 -9.91 -10.59 6.24
N ILE A 138 -10.39 -10.62 7.46
CA ILE A 138 -10.71 -9.42 8.25
C ILE A 138 -9.48 -8.86 8.95
N ALA A 139 -8.70 -9.72 9.58
CA ALA A 139 -7.51 -9.31 10.31
C ALA A 139 -6.38 -8.87 9.37
N LEU A 140 -6.12 -9.63 8.28
CA LEU A 140 -4.94 -9.43 7.45
C LEU A 140 -5.24 -8.69 6.14
N HIS A 141 -6.28 -9.12 5.39
CA HIS A 141 -6.49 -8.60 4.04
C HIS A 141 -7.39 -7.37 3.96
N ARG A 142 -8.28 -7.15 4.93
CA ARG A 142 -9.04 -5.90 5.06
C ARG A 142 -8.17 -4.74 5.53
N GLN A 143 -7.08 -5.03 6.23
CA GLN A 143 -6.07 -4.10 6.73
C GLN A 143 -6.65 -2.96 7.60
N GLY A 144 -7.68 -3.28 8.38
CA GLY A 144 -8.27 -2.32 9.32
C GLY A 144 -7.32 -1.85 10.40
N TYR A 145 -6.38 -2.70 10.77
CA TYR A 145 -5.35 -2.44 11.78
C TYR A 145 -4.41 -1.26 11.42
N LEU A 146 -4.26 -0.92 10.13
CA LEU A 146 -3.48 0.25 9.73
C LEU A 146 -3.99 1.54 10.37
N MET A 147 -5.31 1.63 10.61
CA MET A 147 -5.90 2.79 11.26
C MET A 147 -5.57 2.86 12.74
N ALA A 148 -5.43 1.73 13.44
CA ALA A 148 -4.97 1.69 14.82
C ALA A 148 -3.51 2.15 14.93
N LEU A 149 -2.64 1.66 14.04
CA LEU A 149 -1.24 2.11 13.95
C LEU A 149 -1.15 3.62 13.68
N TYR A 150 -1.93 4.12 12.72
CA TYR A 150 -1.98 5.55 12.40
C TYR A 150 -2.46 6.39 13.59
N GLY A 151 -3.54 5.96 14.25
CA GLY A 151 -4.06 6.62 15.44
C GLY A 151 -3.05 6.64 16.59
N ALA A 152 -2.38 5.52 16.85
CA ALA A 152 -1.34 5.43 17.87
C ALA A 152 -0.17 6.38 17.59
N TRP A 153 0.27 6.49 16.32
CA TRP A 153 1.26 7.47 15.92
C TRP A 153 0.78 8.91 16.15
N LYS A 154 -0.40 9.26 15.66
CA LYS A 154 -0.97 10.62 15.85
C LYS A 154 -0.96 11.03 17.33
N ARG A 155 -1.32 10.10 18.22
CA ARG A 155 -1.42 10.38 19.65
C ARG A 155 -0.08 10.42 20.38
N THR A 156 0.88 9.59 19.94
CA THR A 156 2.14 9.38 20.69
C THR A 156 3.37 9.98 20.02
N GLY A 157 3.32 10.25 18.70
CA GLY A 157 4.48 10.65 17.90
C GLY A 157 5.52 9.56 17.67
N LYS A 158 5.29 8.32 18.15
CA LYS A 158 6.27 7.23 18.06
C LYS A 158 6.36 6.72 16.61
N LYS A 159 7.51 6.89 15.96
CA LYS A 159 7.77 6.52 14.57
C LYS A 159 7.58 5.03 14.27
N GLN A 160 7.76 4.16 15.25
CA GLN A 160 7.60 2.70 15.10
C GLN A 160 6.27 2.29 14.49
N TYR A 161 5.19 3.04 14.73
CA TYR A 161 3.89 2.75 14.16
C TYR A 161 3.82 3.04 12.65
N ILE A 162 4.45 4.14 12.19
CA ILE A 162 4.55 4.41 10.74
C ILE A 162 5.49 3.43 10.08
N GLU A 163 6.60 3.07 10.72
CA GLU A 163 7.54 2.07 10.20
C GLU A 163 6.84 0.72 10.04
N ARG A 164 5.94 0.36 10.97
CA ARG A 164 5.12 -0.83 10.85
C ARG A 164 4.10 -0.74 9.71
N ILE A 165 3.43 0.40 9.54
CA ILE A 165 2.54 0.64 8.39
C ILE A 165 3.30 0.46 7.08
N ASP A 166 4.47 1.09 6.95
CA ASP A 166 5.32 0.99 5.77
C ASP A 166 5.76 -0.45 5.49
N GLN A 167 6.19 -1.15 6.53
CA GLN A 167 6.63 -2.53 6.44
C GLN A 167 5.51 -3.47 6.00
N ASP A 168 4.34 -3.41 6.66
CA ASP A 168 3.23 -4.31 6.39
C ASP A 168 2.63 -4.07 4.99
N LEU A 169 2.51 -2.80 4.58
CA LEU A 169 2.05 -2.47 3.23
C LEU A 169 3.01 -2.99 2.17
N ARG A 170 4.31 -2.77 2.35
CA ARG A 170 5.33 -3.24 1.40
C ARG A 170 5.37 -4.76 1.36
N ASP A 171 5.36 -5.41 2.52
CA ASP A 171 5.34 -6.86 2.64
C ASP A 171 4.12 -7.45 1.89
N TRP A 172 2.93 -6.95 2.20
CA TRP A 172 1.69 -7.41 1.57
C TRP A 172 1.70 -7.22 0.05
N LEU A 173 2.15 -6.05 -0.43
CA LEU A 173 2.21 -5.72 -1.86
C LEU A 173 3.18 -6.59 -2.64
N ILE A 174 4.21 -7.12 -1.99
CA ILE A 174 5.25 -7.95 -2.63
C ILE A 174 4.90 -9.43 -2.52
N SER A 175 4.52 -9.91 -1.34
CA SER A 175 4.42 -11.34 -1.04
C SER A 175 3.04 -11.93 -1.23
N ALA A 176 1.99 -11.19 -0.89
CA ALA A 176 0.62 -11.70 -0.93
C ALA A 176 0.00 -11.69 -2.32
N ASP A 177 0.83 -11.59 -3.38
CA ASP A 177 0.34 -11.36 -4.73
C ASP A 177 -0.63 -10.17 -4.78
N GLY A 178 -0.38 -9.17 -3.93
CA GLY A 178 -1.17 -7.94 -3.79
C GLY A 178 -1.42 -7.21 -5.08
N ARG A 179 -0.82 -7.71 -6.13
CA ARG A 179 -0.95 -7.33 -7.53
C ARG A 179 -2.22 -7.86 -8.16
N ALA A 180 -2.68 -9.02 -7.74
CA ALA A 180 -3.99 -9.51 -8.05
C ALA A 180 -4.84 -9.23 -6.82
N ALA A 181 -6.07 -8.87 -6.96
CA ALA A 181 -7.03 -8.91 -5.86
C ALA A 181 -7.46 -10.38 -5.68
N PRO A 182 -6.58 -11.26 -5.18
CA PRO A 182 -6.71 -12.70 -5.38
C PRO A 182 -7.65 -13.32 -4.39
N PHE A 183 -8.13 -12.52 -3.48
CA PHE A 183 -8.87 -13.07 -2.37
C PHE A 183 -10.33 -13.09 -2.75
N GLY A 184 -10.55 -13.65 -3.90
CA GLY A 184 -11.65 -13.77 -4.81
C GLY A 184 -12.93 -14.39 -4.31
N THR A 185 -13.14 -14.53 -3.04
CA THR A 185 -14.43 -15.00 -2.54
C THR A 185 -15.22 -13.95 -1.78
N VAL A 186 -14.58 -12.84 -1.39
CA VAL A 186 -15.26 -11.77 -0.66
C VAL A 186 -14.88 -10.42 -1.25
N HIS A 187 -15.73 -9.92 -2.11
CA HIS A 187 -15.54 -8.67 -2.87
C HIS A 187 -15.42 -7.40 -2.02
N LEU A 188 -15.63 -7.51 -0.73
CA LEU A 188 -15.67 -6.39 0.19
C LEU A 188 -14.27 -5.97 0.67
N GLU A 189 -13.33 -6.91 0.78
CA GLU A 189 -12.00 -6.64 1.35
C GLU A 189 -11.17 -5.69 0.48
N PRO A 190 -11.11 -5.84 -0.86
CA PRO A 190 -10.44 -4.87 -1.72
C PRO A 190 -10.99 -3.45 -1.57
N ALA A 191 -12.30 -3.30 -1.49
CA ALA A 191 -12.95 -2.00 -1.32
C ALA A 191 -12.61 -1.35 0.03
N ASN A 192 -12.70 -2.11 1.12
CA ASN A 192 -12.32 -1.64 2.45
C ASN A 192 -10.83 -1.27 2.53
N ARG A 193 -9.97 -2.07 1.90
CA ARG A 193 -8.54 -1.83 1.86
C ARG A 193 -8.21 -0.55 1.10
N MET A 194 -8.76 -0.35 -0.10
CA MET A 194 -8.53 0.85 -0.90
C MET A 194 -8.92 2.13 -0.15
N ARG A 195 -10.07 2.14 0.51
CA ARG A 195 -10.48 3.30 1.34
C ARG A 195 -9.46 3.61 2.43
N ARG A 196 -8.95 2.61 3.14
CA ARG A 196 -7.93 2.80 4.19
C ARG A 196 -6.59 3.19 3.60
N TRP A 197 -6.23 2.62 2.46
CA TRP A 197 -5.00 2.98 1.75
C TRP A 197 -5.00 4.44 1.31
N ALA A 198 -6.11 4.94 0.80
CA ALA A 198 -6.23 6.36 0.46
C ALA A 198 -6.00 7.22 1.71
N GLN A 199 -6.63 6.88 2.85
CA GLN A 199 -6.42 7.60 4.11
C GLN A 199 -4.96 7.60 4.54
N ILE A 200 -4.32 6.46 4.61
CA ILE A 200 -2.91 6.28 5.01
C ILE A 200 -1.99 6.99 4.03
N PHE A 201 -2.20 6.79 2.72
CA PHE A 201 -1.36 7.37 1.68
C PHE A 201 -1.31 8.90 1.79
N PHE A 202 -2.45 9.57 1.85
CA PHE A 202 -2.50 11.02 1.94
C PHE A 202 -2.06 11.55 3.32
N ALA A 203 -2.41 10.87 4.39
CA ALA A 203 -2.05 11.30 5.75
C ALA A 203 -0.54 11.23 6.01
N LEU A 204 0.17 10.28 5.41
CA LEU A 204 1.59 10.03 5.67
C LEU A 204 2.55 10.57 4.59
N GLN A 205 2.08 11.42 3.65
CA GLN A 205 2.94 11.93 2.56
C GLN A 205 4.17 12.71 3.03
N HIS A 206 4.11 13.36 4.19
CA HIS A 206 5.22 14.14 4.73
C HIS A 206 6.14 13.32 5.67
N GLU A 207 5.78 12.09 5.98
CA GLU A 207 6.52 11.25 6.90
C GLU A 207 7.62 10.47 6.18
N ASP A 208 8.87 10.65 6.56
CA ASP A 208 10.02 9.97 5.96
C ASP A 208 10.03 8.47 6.27
N ALA A 209 9.41 8.04 7.37
CA ALA A 209 9.24 6.64 7.73
C ALA A 209 8.32 5.89 6.75
N PHE A 210 7.42 6.60 6.06
CA PHE A 210 6.62 6.06 4.96
C PHE A 210 7.41 6.18 3.65
N ARG A 211 8.05 5.11 3.22
CA ARG A 211 9.11 5.09 2.22
C ARG A 211 8.62 5.29 0.78
N PRO A 212 9.44 5.91 -0.10
CA PRO A 212 9.12 6.10 -1.53
C PRO A 212 8.72 4.80 -2.24
N ALA A 213 9.43 3.70 -2.01
CA ALA A 213 9.12 2.42 -2.65
C ALA A 213 7.74 1.90 -2.28
N THR A 214 7.33 2.02 -1.01
CA THR A 214 6.00 1.61 -0.54
C THR A 214 4.90 2.46 -1.18
N ARG A 215 5.10 3.78 -1.27
CA ARG A 215 4.17 4.69 -1.97
C ARG A 215 3.99 4.32 -3.44
N LEU A 216 5.09 4.04 -4.14
CA LEU A 216 5.08 3.64 -5.55
C LEU A 216 4.40 2.28 -5.76
N LEU A 217 4.66 1.31 -4.89
CA LEU A 217 3.97 0.00 -4.90
C LEU A 217 2.46 0.16 -4.69
N MET A 218 2.04 1.00 -3.76
CA MET A 218 0.62 1.29 -3.53
C MET A 218 -0.02 1.89 -4.79
N LEU A 219 0.57 2.93 -5.36
CA LEU A 219 0.07 3.56 -6.59
C LEU A 219 -0.01 2.56 -7.75
N ALA A 220 1.03 1.73 -7.93
CA ALA A 220 1.06 0.71 -8.98
C ALA A 220 0.00 -0.38 -8.82
N SER A 221 -0.51 -0.60 -7.60
CA SER A 221 -1.52 -1.61 -7.32
C SER A 221 -2.96 -1.12 -7.50
N ILE A 222 -3.20 0.20 -7.45
CA ILE A 222 -4.55 0.79 -7.55
C ILE A 222 -5.31 0.34 -8.80
N PRO A 223 -4.73 0.35 -10.02
CA PRO A 223 -5.45 -0.08 -11.22
C PRO A 223 -5.96 -1.52 -11.13
N THR A 224 -5.17 -2.43 -10.57
CA THR A 224 -5.57 -3.84 -10.40
C THR A 224 -6.76 -3.97 -9.44
N HIS A 225 -6.77 -3.18 -8.35
CA HIS A 225 -7.89 -3.15 -7.41
C HIS A 225 -9.14 -2.56 -8.05
N GLY A 226 -8.99 -1.45 -8.78
CA GLY A 226 -10.09 -0.81 -9.52
C GLY A 226 -10.71 -1.75 -10.54
N ASP A 227 -9.91 -2.38 -11.39
CA ASP A 227 -10.35 -3.36 -12.36
C ASP A 227 -11.10 -4.53 -11.73
N TYR A 228 -10.59 -5.02 -10.58
CA TYR A 228 -11.25 -6.09 -9.85
C TYR A 228 -12.62 -5.65 -9.34
N LEU A 229 -12.72 -4.48 -8.72
CA LEU A 229 -13.97 -3.96 -8.17
C LEU A 229 -15.00 -3.69 -9.26
N LEU A 230 -14.58 -3.17 -10.42
CA LEU A 230 -15.46 -2.94 -11.57
C LEU A 230 -16.03 -4.25 -12.15
N LYS A 231 -15.23 -5.32 -12.16
CA LYS A 231 -15.64 -6.62 -12.71
C LYS A 231 -16.44 -7.47 -11.72
N ASN A 232 -16.30 -7.22 -10.43
CA ASN A 232 -16.85 -8.07 -9.37
C ASN A 232 -17.74 -7.25 -8.42
N THR A 233 -18.79 -6.65 -8.94
CA THR A 233 -19.79 -5.96 -8.12
C THR A 233 -20.59 -6.96 -7.28
N GLY A 234 -20.72 -6.67 -5.98
CA GLY A 234 -21.48 -7.52 -5.05
C GLY A 234 -22.98 -7.50 -5.35
N ARG A 235 -23.67 -8.59 -4.98
CA ARG A 235 -25.11 -8.72 -5.15
C ARG A 235 -25.93 -7.96 -4.10
N TYR A 236 -25.30 -7.57 -2.99
CA TYR A 236 -25.98 -6.88 -1.89
C TYR A 236 -25.72 -5.38 -1.94
N ASN A 237 -26.76 -4.57 -1.74
CA ASN A 237 -26.68 -3.12 -1.84
C ASN A 237 -25.54 -2.51 -1.01
N TRP A 238 -25.36 -2.94 0.25
CA TRP A 238 -24.30 -2.42 1.11
C TRP A 238 -22.89 -2.78 0.63
N VAL A 239 -22.73 -3.96 0.02
CA VAL A 239 -21.44 -4.37 -0.60
C VAL A 239 -21.16 -3.50 -1.81
N SER A 240 -22.14 -3.35 -2.71
CA SER A 240 -22.03 -2.50 -3.89
C SER A 240 -21.73 -1.04 -3.54
N MET A 241 -22.40 -0.48 -2.54
CA MET A 241 -22.13 0.88 -2.05
C MET A 241 -20.71 1.03 -1.51
N THR A 242 -20.20 0.04 -0.77
CA THR A 242 -18.82 0.06 -0.28
C THR A 242 -17.82 -0.02 -1.42
N GLN A 243 -18.10 -0.84 -2.44
CA GLN A 243 -17.25 -1.00 -3.61
C GLN A 243 -17.22 0.29 -4.45
N LEU A 244 -18.38 0.87 -4.74
CA LEU A 244 -18.47 2.12 -5.49
C LEU A 244 -17.80 3.28 -4.75
N GLY A 245 -18.01 3.40 -3.43
CA GLY A 245 -17.34 4.41 -2.62
C GLY A 245 -15.82 4.24 -2.51
N ALA A 246 -15.25 3.12 -2.93
CA ALA A 246 -13.81 2.90 -3.00
C ALA A 246 -13.22 3.27 -4.38
N LEU A 247 -14.08 3.48 -5.39
CA LEU A 247 -13.69 3.88 -6.75
C LEU A 247 -13.78 5.40 -6.95
N LEU A 248 -14.48 6.11 -6.07
CA LEU A 248 -14.56 7.58 -6.04
C LEU A 248 -13.40 8.19 -5.26
#